data_c95ca7166ee8b23e7ed56160a0a6686e
#
_entry.id   c95ca7166ee8b23e7ed56160a0a6686e
#
_cell.length_a   1.000
_cell.length_b   1.000
_cell.length_c   1.000
_cell.angle_alpha   90.00
_cell.angle_beta   90.00
_cell.angle_gamma   90.00
#
_symmetry.space_group_name_H-M   'P 1'
#
loop_
_entity.id
_entity.type
_entity.pdbx_description
1 polymer ?
#
loop_
_entity_poly.entity_id
_entity_poly.type
_entity_poly.pdbx_seq_one_letter_code
_entity_poly.pdbx_strand_id
1 'polypeptide(L)'
;MVMIMKANTYEMKNYLSIDIGGTNLKYALLDNAGNIIEKGKTKSPHEKEKFLTTVDQVVKNYAEKDIKGLAFCAPGKIEYTKIHFGGALPFLDGIDFSEIYKDLNIPVAVINDGKASVLAENWLGNLKDLQNCAAITLGSGVGGGIIVNGRLLNGAHFQAGELSFMVLKMAKEMGFDDIAGTMGSAVRMVSQVIKAIGNEDETDGLAAFEAINSGNEQALKILRSYC
;
A
#
# COMPACT_ATOMS: atom_id res chain seq x y z
N MET A 1 46.88 -11.70 -26.63
CA MET A 1 46.29 -10.49 -26.09
C MET A 1 45.01 -10.88 -25.36
N VAL A 2 45.11 -11.11 -24.05
CA VAL A 2 43.97 -11.57 -23.21
C VAL A 2 43.15 -10.34 -22.86
N MET A 3 41.95 -10.24 -23.42
CA MET A 3 40.99 -9.20 -23.11
C MET A 3 40.34 -9.57 -21.78
N ILE A 4 40.82 -8.95 -20.69
CA ILE A 4 40.18 -9.04 -19.39
C ILE A 4 38.88 -8.24 -19.50
N MET A 5 37.75 -8.92 -19.67
CA MET A 5 36.45 -8.33 -19.45
C MET A 5 36.38 -7.90 -17.97
N LYS A 6 36.44 -6.59 -17.74
CA LYS A 6 36.10 -6.01 -16.43
C LYS A 6 34.66 -6.46 -16.15
N ALA A 7 34.49 -7.32 -15.16
CA ALA A 7 33.19 -7.55 -14.58
C ALA A 7 32.63 -6.18 -14.17
N ASN A 8 31.52 -5.78 -14.77
CA ASN A 8 30.78 -4.61 -14.35
C ASN A 8 30.22 -4.98 -12.98
N THR A 9 30.92 -4.58 -11.92
CA THR A 9 30.40 -4.65 -10.56
C THR A 9 29.22 -3.67 -10.56
N TYR A 10 28.00 -4.18 -10.74
CA TYR A 10 26.79 -3.43 -10.42
C TYR A 10 26.88 -3.09 -8.94
N GLU A 11 27.17 -1.83 -8.68
CA GLU A 11 27.20 -1.29 -7.32
C GLU A 11 25.85 -1.57 -6.70
N MET A 12 25.81 -2.40 -5.67
CA MET A 12 24.56 -2.70 -4.96
C MET A 12 24.10 -1.43 -4.27
N LYS A 13 22.96 -0.90 -4.70
CA LYS A 13 22.35 0.30 -4.14
C LYS A 13 21.22 -0.09 -3.24
N ASN A 14 21.23 0.43 -2.03
CA ASN A 14 20.21 0.18 -1.03
C ASN A 14 19.13 1.28 -1.08
N TYR A 15 17.90 0.89 -0.90
CA TYR A 15 16.75 1.79 -0.81
C TYR A 15 15.93 1.46 0.42
N LEU A 16 15.50 2.46 1.17
CA LEU A 16 14.59 2.27 2.29
C LEU A 16 13.16 2.53 1.82
N SER A 17 12.32 1.52 1.92
CA SER A 17 10.88 1.62 1.65
C SER A 17 10.09 1.58 2.94
N ILE A 18 9.12 2.49 3.10
CA ILE A 18 8.27 2.62 4.28
C ILE A 18 6.81 2.60 3.84
N ASP A 19 6.05 1.61 4.30
CA ASP A 19 4.63 1.43 4.09
C ASP A 19 3.85 1.98 5.31
N ILE A 20 3.09 3.04 5.08
CA ILE A 20 2.33 3.76 6.10
C ILE A 20 0.92 3.17 6.16
N GLY A 21 0.73 2.21 7.03
CA GLY A 21 -0.59 1.64 7.31
C GLY A 21 -1.26 2.27 8.54
N GLY A 22 -2.58 2.14 8.63
CA GLY A 22 -3.36 2.67 9.75
C GLY A 22 -3.00 2.06 11.11
N THR A 23 -2.56 0.81 11.15
CA THR A 23 -2.20 0.08 12.37
C THR A 23 -0.69 -0.03 12.57
N ASN A 24 0.04 -0.25 11.49
CA ASN A 24 1.48 -0.49 11.52
C ASN A 24 2.18 0.30 10.42
N LEU A 25 3.34 0.85 10.77
CA LEU A 25 4.39 1.22 9.84
C LEU A 25 5.23 -0.02 9.56
N LYS A 26 5.31 -0.42 8.30
CA LYS A 26 6.23 -1.47 7.86
C LYS A 26 7.36 -0.84 7.08
N TYR A 27 8.53 -1.40 7.17
CA TYR A 27 9.69 -0.89 6.44
C TYR A 27 10.60 -2.01 5.99
N ALA A 28 11.30 -1.77 4.89
CA ALA A 28 12.27 -2.71 4.34
C ALA A 28 13.44 -1.98 3.69
N LEU A 29 14.63 -2.49 3.91
CA LEU A 29 15.81 -2.17 3.11
C LEU A 29 15.84 -3.13 1.92
N LEU A 30 15.91 -2.57 0.73
CA LEU A 30 15.87 -3.30 -0.54
C LEU A 30 17.14 -3.00 -1.34
N ASP A 31 17.62 -3.98 -2.10
CA ASP A 31 18.59 -3.70 -3.14
C ASP A 31 17.92 -3.17 -4.43
N ASN A 32 18.73 -2.81 -5.43
CA ASN A 32 18.25 -2.32 -6.72
C ASN A 32 17.57 -3.39 -7.60
N ALA A 33 17.58 -4.66 -7.20
CA ALA A 33 16.85 -5.75 -7.84
C ALA A 33 15.50 -6.02 -7.14
N GLY A 34 15.22 -5.34 -6.01
CA GLY A 34 14.01 -5.52 -5.21
C GLY A 34 14.09 -6.64 -4.18
N ASN A 35 15.28 -7.22 -3.96
CA ASN A 35 15.44 -8.20 -2.90
C ASN A 35 15.40 -7.51 -1.53
N ILE A 36 14.65 -8.09 -0.61
CA ILE A 36 14.57 -7.59 0.77
C ILE A 36 15.83 -8.02 1.53
N ILE A 37 16.65 -7.05 1.92
CA ILE A 37 17.85 -7.27 2.74
C ILE A 37 17.46 -7.36 4.21
N GLU A 38 16.58 -6.45 4.66
CA GLU A 38 16.11 -6.36 6.03
C GLU A 38 14.70 -5.79 6.05
N LYS A 39 13.87 -6.21 6.98
CA LYS A 39 12.52 -5.67 7.16
C LYS A 39 12.12 -5.58 8.63
N GLY A 40 11.22 -4.66 8.92
CA GLY A 40 10.67 -4.49 10.25
C GLY A 40 9.28 -3.87 10.22
N LYS A 41 8.70 -3.79 11.39
CA LYS A 41 7.42 -3.10 11.61
C LYS A 41 7.39 -2.46 12.98
N THR A 42 6.66 -1.37 13.11
CA THR A 42 6.31 -0.74 14.38
C THR A 42 4.86 -0.29 14.35
N LYS A 43 4.27 0.00 15.50
CA LYS A 43 2.91 0.54 15.53
C LYS A 43 2.88 1.92 14.89
N SER A 44 1.81 2.20 14.17
CA SER A 44 1.56 3.52 13.58
C SER A 44 0.92 4.44 14.63
N PRO A 45 1.61 5.48 15.11
CA PRO A 45 0.98 6.46 15.98
C PRO A 45 -0.10 7.26 15.25
N HIS A 46 -1.18 7.59 15.94
CA HIS A 46 -2.29 8.37 15.39
C HIS A 46 -2.18 9.88 15.65
N GLU A 47 -1.09 10.32 16.28
CA GLU A 47 -0.75 11.72 16.48
C GLU A 47 0.38 12.13 15.55
N LYS A 48 0.22 13.24 14.83
CA LYS A 48 1.16 13.71 13.79
C LYS A 48 2.61 13.77 14.27
N GLU A 49 2.86 14.39 15.43
CA GLU A 49 4.23 14.56 15.94
C GLU A 49 4.88 13.23 16.31
N LYS A 50 4.14 12.36 17.00
CA LYS A 50 4.64 11.02 17.36
C LYS A 50 4.87 10.16 16.12
N PHE A 51 3.99 10.29 15.13
CA PHE A 51 4.12 9.60 13.85
C PHE A 51 5.40 10.03 13.14
N LEU A 52 5.62 11.34 12.96
CA LEU A 52 6.82 11.86 12.31
C LEU A 52 8.09 11.47 13.07
N THR A 53 8.07 11.52 14.40
CA THR A 53 9.19 11.07 15.23
C THR A 53 9.48 9.57 15.02
N THR A 54 8.44 8.74 14.92
CA THR A 54 8.60 7.30 14.67
C THR A 54 9.18 7.03 13.28
N VAL A 55 8.69 7.72 12.25
CA VAL A 55 9.24 7.62 10.88
C VAL A 55 10.70 8.06 10.84
N ASP A 56 11.01 9.20 11.47
CA ASP A 56 12.37 9.73 11.55
C ASP A 56 13.33 8.76 12.25
N GLN A 57 12.86 8.09 13.29
CA GLN A 57 13.64 7.07 13.99
C GLN A 57 13.94 5.86 13.07
N VAL A 58 12.95 5.42 12.27
CA VAL A 58 13.17 4.38 11.25
C VAL A 58 14.21 4.84 10.24
N VAL A 59 14.07 6.04 9.67
CA VAL A 59 15.02 6.57 8.68
C VAL A 59 16.43 6.66 9.26
N LYS A 60 16.59 7.18 10.48
CA LYS A 60 17.90 7.29 11.16
C LYS A 60 18.56 5.94 11.40
N ASN A 61 17.82 4.91 11.75
CA ASN A 61 18.35 3.56 11.96
C ASN A 61 18.98 2.95 10.69
N TYR A 62 18.59 3.47 9.51
CA TYR A 62 19.12 3.03 8.22
C TYR A 62 20.07 4.03 7.56
N ALA A 63 20.29 5.20 8.15
CA ALA A 63 21.14 6.25 7.56
C ALA A 63 22.59 5.78 7.32
N GLU A 64 23.12 4.92 8.20
CA GLU A 64 24.48 4.37 8.08
C GLU A 64 24.60 3.24 7.03
N LYS A 65 23.48 2.77 6.46
CA LYS A 65 23.46 1.66 5.49
C LYS A 65 23.59 2.12 4.03
N ASP A 66 24.13 3.31 3.80
CA ASP A 66 24.39 3.90 2.48
C ASP A 66 23.14 3.85 1.57
N ILE A 67 21.99 4.27 2.11
CA ILE A 67 20.75 4.31 1.33
C ILE A 67 20.85 5.36 0.22
N LYS A 68 20.41 4.99 -0.99
CA LYS A 68 20.44 5.83 -2.18
C LYS A 68 19.09 6.47 -2.50
N GLY A 69 18.06 6.19 -1.72
CA GLY A 69 16.74 6.79 -1.83
C GLY A 69 15.77 6.30 -0.77
N LEU A 70 14.75 7.12 -0.52
CA LEU A 70 13.62 6.81 0.35
C LEU A 70 12.35 6.66 -0.50
N ALA A 71 11.56 5.64 -0.22
CA ALA A 71 10.26 5.44 -0.83
C ALA A 71 9.18 5.32 0.26
N PHE A 72 8.13 6.08 0.13
CA PHE A 72 6.97 6.02 1.03
C PHE A 72 5.74 5.55 0.27
N CYS A 73 5.06 4.55 0.83
CA CYS A 73 3.74 4.11 0.43
C CYS A 73 2.75 4.67 1.46
N ALA A 74 1.75 5.42 1.03
CA ALA A 74 0.85 6.12 1.94
C ALA A 74 -0.59 6.12 1.44
N PRO A 75 -1.59 6.09 2.35
CA PRO A 75 -2.99 6.28 1.96
C PRO A 75 -3.25 7.72 1.52
N GLY A 76 -4.33 7.90 0.76
CA GLY A 76 -4.76 9.21 0.28
C GLY A 76 -4.28 9.55 -1.13
N LYS A 77 -4.56 10.78 -1.55
CA LYS A 77 -4.11 11.31 -2.83
C LYS A 77 -2.66 11.79 -2.71
N ILE A 78 -1.81 11.30 -3.58
CA ILE A 78 -0.41 11.72 -3.64
C ILE A 78 -0.22 12.64 -4.86
N GLU A 79 0.19 13.87 -4.59
CA GLU A 79 0.53 14.85 -5.62
C GLU A 79 2.04 15.11 -5.55
N TYR A 80 2.79 14.52 -6.47
CA TYR A 80 4.25 14.41 -6.44
C TYR A 80 4.76 13.69 -5.19
N THR A 81 5.10 14.40 -4.12
CA THR A 81 5.57 13.87 -2.84
C THR A 81 4.72 14.32 -1.65
N LYS A 82 3.68 15.11 -1.92
CA LYS A 82 2.77 15.64 -0.91
C LYS A 82 1.51 14.78 -0.79
N ILE A 83 1.14 14.49 0.44
CA ILE A 83 -0.07 13.72 0.76
C ILE A 83 -1.24 14.67 0.93
N HIS A 84 -2.39 14.31 0.32
CA HIS A 84 -3.66 14.99 0.49
C HIS A 84 -4.70 14.01 1.03
N PHE A 85 -5.53 14.47 1.96
CA PHE A 85 -6.61 13.76 2.63
C PHE A 85 -6.18 12.65 3.60
N GLY A 86 -5.01 12.02 3.41
CA GLY A 86 -4.44 11.01 4.30
C GLY A 86 -5.27 9.72 4.48
N GLY A 87 -6.41 9.56 3.84
CA GLY A 87 -7.26 8.36 3.95
C GLY A 87 -7.63 8.01 5.39
N ALA A 88 -7.23 6.82 5.86
CA ALA A 88 -7.43 6.35 7.23
C ALA A 88 -6.59 7.11 8.29
N LEU A 89 -5.65 7.94 7.86
CA LEU A 89 -4.77 8.75 8.72
C LEU A 89 -4.87 10.23 8.33
N PRO A 90 -5.96 10.93 8.72
CA PRO A 90 -6.22 12.30 8.25
C PRO A 90 -5.12 13.31 8.58
N PHE A 91 -4.32 13.07 9.63
CA PHE A 91 -3.20 13.92 10.02
C PHE A 91 -2.04 13.93 9.01
N LEU A 92 -2.04 12.99 8.05
CA LEU A 92 -1.07 12.98 6.95
C LEU A 92 -1.32 14.10 5.93
N ASP A 93 -2.51 14.70 5.95
CA ASP A 93 -2.83 15.80 5.03
C ASP A 93 -1.81 16.93 5.14
N GLY A 94 -1.28 17.34 3.99
CA GLY A 94 -0.26 18.38 3.88
C GLY A 94 1.17 17.94 4.17
N ILE A 95 1.43 16.67 4.56
CA ILE A 95 2.80 16.18 4.74
C ILE A 95 3.46 16.01 3.38
N ASP A 96 4.69 16.54 3.27
CA ASP A 96 5.58 16.36 2.12
C ASP A 96 6.90 15.76 2.60
N PHE A 97 7.11 14.48 2.33
CA PHE A 97 8.31 13.79 2.78
C PHE A 97 9.59 14.25 2.07
N SER A 98 9.48 14.79 0.85
CA SER A 98 10.65 15.33 0.17
C SER A 98 11.19 16.60 0.88
N GLU A 99 10.31 17.43 1.39
CA GLU A 99 10.70 18.60 2.19
C GLU A 99 11.25 18.19 3.56
N ILE A 100 10.66 17.18 4.21
CA ILE A 100 11.12 16.69 5.52
C ILE A 100 12.54 16.12 5.42
N TYR A 101 12.84 15.37 4.36
CA TYR A 101 14.12 14.67 4.21
C TYR A 101 15.07 15.31 3.18
N LYS A 102 14.84 16.57 2.78
CA LYS A 102 15.67 17.28 1.79
C LYS A 102 17.15 17.33 2.16
N ASP A 103 17.47 17.42 3.44
CA ASP A 103 18.86 17.53 3.92
C ASP A 103 19.65 16.23 3.80
N LEU A 104 18.98 15.09 3.54
CA LEU A 104 19.66 13.82 3.25
C LEU A 104 20.31 13.78 1.86
N ASN A 105 19.97 14.73 0.97
CA ASN A 105 20.49 14.82 -0.40
C ASN A 105 20.33 13.50 -1.20
N ILE A 106 19.28 12.74 -0.94
CA ILE A 106 18.89 11.52 -1.69
C ILE A 106 17.48 11.67 -2.24
N PRO A 107 17.14 11.01 -3.35
CA PRO A 107 15.77 11.01 -3.87
C PRO A 107 14.75 10.50 -2.86
N VAL A 108 13.62 11.20 -2.79
CA VAL A 108 12.46 10.79 -2.00
C VAL A 108 11.27 10.61 -2.95
N ALA A 109 10.63 9.44 -2.88
CA ALA A 109 9.43 9.13 -3.64
C ALA A 109 8.26 8.84 -2.68
N VAL A 110 7.08 9.29 -3.04
CA VAL A 110 5.84 8.97 -2.32
C VAL A 110 4.81 8.46 -3.31
N ILE A 111 4.11 7.40 -2.96
CA ILE A 111 3.08 6.80 -3.81
C ILE A 111 1.88 6.35 -2.98
N ASN A 112 0.70 6.36 -3.60
CA ASN A 112 -0.49 5.74 -2.99
C ASN A 112 -0.35 4.21 -2.91
N ASP A 113 -0.91 3.58 -1.87
CA ASP A 113 -0.83 2.14 -1.58
C ASP A 113 -1.40 1.24 -2.71
N GLY A 114 -2.56 1.58 -3.26
CA GLY A 114 -3.12 0.86 -4.40
C GLY A 114 -2.26 0.98 -5.66
N LYS A 115 -1.68 2.15 -5.91
CA LYS A 115 -0.75 2.37 -7.03
C LYS A 115 0.58 1.65 -6.83
N ALA A 116 1.08 1.60 -5.60
CA ALA A 116 2.28 0.84 -5.28
C ALA A 116 2.10 -0.65 -5.60
N SER A 117 0.92 -1.21 -5.34
CA SER A 117 0.62 -2.62 -5.63
C SER A 117 0.75 -2.95 -7.11
N VAL A 118 0.17 -2.14 -8.01
CA VAL A 118 0.29 -2.42 -9.46
C VAL A 118 1.73 -2.27 -9.96
N LEU A 119 2.50 -1.33 -9.40
CA LEU A 119 3.91 -1.19 -9.76
C LEU A 119 4.74 -2.38 -9.28
N ALA A 120 4.52 -2.87 -8.08
CA ALA A 120 5.20 -4.03 -7.53
C ALA A 120 4.91 -5.29 -8.38
N GLU A 121 3.64 -5.53 -8.71
CA GLU A 121 3.22 -6.64 -9.57
C GLU A 121 3.78 -6.53 -11.00
N ASN A 122 3.86 -5.32 -11.55
CA ASN A 122 4.44 -5.10 -12.87
C ASN A 122 5.97 -5.21 -12.88
N TRP A 123 6.63 -4.90 -11.77
CA TRP A 123 8.08 -5.02 -11.67
C TRP A 123 8.53 -6.45 -11.40
N LEU A 124 7.98 -7.12 -10.38
CA LEU A 124 8.48 -8.40 -9.88
C LEU A 124 7.40 -9.49 -9.78
N GLY A 125 6.13 -9.15 -10.01
CA GLY A 125 5.00 -10.05 -9.79
C GLY A 125 4.37 -10.59 -11.06
N ASN A 126 3.06 -10.87 -10.97
CA ASN A 126 2.28 -11.53 -12.02
C ASN A 126 1.98 -10.64 -13.23
N LEU A 127 2.19 -9.32 -13.13
CA LEU A 127 1.96 -8.36 -14.20
C LEU A 127 3.27 -7.96 -14.92
N LYS A 128 4.35 -8.67 -14.63
CA LYS A 128 5.66 -8.39 -15.24
C LYS A 128 5.58 -8.43 -16.76
N ASP A 129 6.28 -7.49 -17.39
CA ASP A 129 6.36 -7.31 -18.85
C ASP A 129 5.05 -6.88 -19.54
N LEU A 130 3.96 -6.66 -18.79
CA LEU A 130 2.71 -6.15 -19.36
C LEU A 130 2.74 -4.62 -19.46
N GLN A 131 2.44 -4.12 -20.68
CA GLN A 131 2.39 -2.68 -20.95
C GLN A 131 1.06 -2.04 -20.53
N ASN A 132 -0.02 -2.84 -20.46
CA ASN A 132 -1.34 -2.40 -20.07
C ASN A 132 -1.90 -3.41 -19.06
N CYS A 133 -2.02 -2.99 -17.82
CA CYS A 133 -2.49 -3.85 -16.74
C CYS A 133 -3.07 -3.03 -15.59
N ALA A 134 -3.77 -3.70 -14.70
CA ALA A 134 -4.32 -3.12 -13.48
C ALA A 134 -4.19 -4.11 -12.32
N ALA A 135 -4.08 -3.60 -11.13
CA ALA A 135 -4.20 -4.37 -9.88
C ALA A 135 -5.33 -3.79 -9.03
N ILE A 136 -6.04 -4.68 -8.34
CA ILE A 136 -7.06 -4.34 -7.35
C ILE A 136 -6.61 -4.92 -6.02
N THR A 137 -6.61 -4.11 -4.98
CA THR A 137 -6.30 -4.53 -3.62
C THR A 137 -7.55 -4.52 -2.77
N LEU A 138 -7.81 -5.66 -2.10
CA LEU A 138 -8.94 -5.83 -1.20
C LEU A 138 -8.40 -5.90 0.23
N GLY A 139 -8.62 -4.83 0.98
CA GLY A 139 -8.13 -4.69 2.35
C GLY A 139 -9.16 -4.02 3.26
N SER A 140 -8.77 -3.01 4.02
CA SER A 140 -9.71 -2.18 4.80
C SER A 140 -10.73 -1.46 3.91
N GLY A 141 -10.35 -1.19 2.67
CA GLY A 141 -11.18 -0.73 1.57
C GLY A 141 -10.77 -1.42 0.28
N VAL A 142 -11.12 -0.82 -0.85
CA VAL A 142 -10.66 -1.24 -2.18
C VAL A 142 -9.66 -0.21 -2.68
N GLY A 143 -8.46 -0.63 -2.99
CA GLY A 143 -7.46 0.18 -3.66
C GLY A 143 -7.20 -0.34 -5.08
N GLY A 144 -6.42 0.40 -5.84
CA GLY A 144 -6.01 -0.05 -7.16
C GLY A 144 -5.03 0.87 -7.85
N GLY A 145 -4.52 0.37 -8.96
CA GLY A 145 -3.65 1.11 -9.86
C GLY A 145 -3.75 0.59 -11.27
N ILE A 146 -3.47 1.44 -12.23
CA ILE A 146 -3.57 1.14 -13.66
C ILE A 146 -2.27 1.55 -14.33
N ILE A 147 -1.73 0.68 -15.16
CA ILE A 147 -0.60 0.95 -16.04
C ILE A 147 -1.09 0.96 -17.49
N VAL A 148 -0.74 2.00 -18.23
CA VAL A 148 -1.03 2.16 -19.64
C VAL A 148 0.25 2.52 -20.39
N ASN A 149 0.55 1.77 -21.45
CA ASN A 149 1.78 1.93 -22.23
C ASN A 149 3.05 1.93 -21.34
N GLY A 150 3.11 1.00 -20.37
CA GLY A 150 4.22 0.85 -19.46
C GLY A 150 4.38 1.97 -18.42
N ARG A 151 3.37 2.83 -18.25
CA ARG A 151 3.42 3.95 -17.31
C ARG A 151 2.23 3.95 -16.37
N LEU A 152 2.49 4.22 -15.11
CA LEU A 152 1.43 4.39 -14.11
C LEU A 152 0.51 5.55 -14.52
N LEU A 153 -0.80 5.27 -14.57
CA LEU A 153 -1.81 6.27 -14.87
C LEU A 153 -2.13 7.08 -13.61
N ASN A 154 -1.67 8.33 -13.57
CA ASN A 154 -1.96 9.24 -12.46
C ASN A 154 -3.24 10.07 -12.69
N GLY A 155 -3.57 10.36 -13.95
CA GLY A 155 -4.64 11.27 -14.33
C GLY A 155 -4.33 12.75 -14.02
N ALA A 156 -5.23 13.64 -14.42
CA ALA A 156 -5.02 15.08 -14.25
C ALA A 156 -5.03 15.53 -12.77
N HIS A 157 -5.66 14.75 -11.89
CA HIS A 157 -5.83 15.07 -10.47
C HIS A 157 -5.17 14.04 -9.54
N PHE A 158 -4.24 13.23 -10.05
CA PHE A 158 -3.50 12.19 -9.31
C PHE A 158 -4.38 11.08 -8.70
N GLN A 159 -5.63 10.93 -9.13
CA GLN A 159 -6.59 9.95 -8.60
C GLN A 159 -7.05 8.90 -9.62
N ALA A 160 -6.43 8.82 -10.81
CA ALA A 160 -6.76 7.75 -11.74
C ALA A 160 -6.43 6.38 -11.14
N GLY A 161 -7.33 5.41 -11.33
CA GLY A 161 -7.21 4.08 -10.73
C GLY A 161 -7.62 4.00 -9.26
N GLU A 162 -8.15 5.07 -8.68
CA GLU A 162 -8.72 5.06 -7.33
C GLU A 162 -10.11 4.43 -7.37
N LEU A 163 -10.15 3.12 -7.17
CA LEU A 163 -11.35 2.30 -7.31
C LEU A 163 -12.30 2.41 -6.13
N SER A 164 -11.82 2.89 -4.97
CA SER A 164 -12.62 3.00 -3.75
C SER A 164 -13.87 3.86 -3.93
N PHE A 165 -13.82 4.87 -4.79
CA PHE A 165 -14.93 5.79 -5.05
C PHE A 165 -15.89 5.34 -6.17
N MET A 166 -15.68 4.15 -6.76
CA MET A 166 -16.64 3.62 -7.72
C MET A 166 -17.99 3.36 -7.03
N VAL A 167 -19.06 3.92 -7.59
CA VAL A 167 -20.43 3.69 -7.12
C VAL A 167 -20.87 2.31 -7.59
N LEU A 168 -21.14 1.41 -6.66
CA LEU A 168 -21.60 0.04 -6.93
C LEU A 168 -23.12 -0.09 -6.80
N LYS A 169 -23.75 0.78 -6.00
CA LYS A 169 -25.19 0.76 -5.79
C LYS A 169 -25.77 2.15 -6.02
N MET A 170 -26.73 2.24 -6.92
CA MET A 170 -27.47 3.47 -7.16
C MET A 170 -28.61 3.57 -6.14
N ALA A 171 -28.48 4.50 -5.21
CA ALA A 171 -29.53 4.83 -4.24
C ALA A 171 -30.07 6.23 -4.51
N LYS A 172 -31.28 6.55 -3.98
CA LYS A 172 -31.89 7.88 -4.10
C LYS A 172 -31.07 8.96 -3.38
N GLU A 173 -30.44 8.56 -2.27
CA GLU A 173 -29.43 9.34 -1.55
C GLU A 173 -28.18 8.46 -1.47
N MET A 174 -27.12 8.85 -2.18
CA MET A 174 -25.87 8.10 -2.19
C MET A 174 -25.02 8.46 -0.97
N GLY A 175 -24.44 7.42 -0.36
CA GLY A 175 -23.53 7.55 0.77
C GLY A 175 -22.26 6.72 0.63
N PHE A 176 -21.42 6.76 1.62
CA PHE A 176 -20.20 5.94 1.67
C PHE A 176 -20.46 4.44 1.67
N ASP A 177 -21.68 4.00 2.03
CA ASP A 177 -22.07 2.58 1.98
C ASP A 177 -22.39 2.07 0.57
N ASP A 178 -22.43 2.96 -0.43
CA ASP A 178 -22.77 2.62 -1.81
C ASP A 178 -21.54 2.56 -2.74
N ILE A 179 -20.34 2.80 -2.20
CA ILE A 179 -19.09 2.80 -2.96
C ILE A 179 -18.27 1.53 -2.75
N ALA A 180 -17.44 1.22 -3.75
CA ALA A 180 -16.57 0.05 -3.76
C ALA A 180 -15.67 -0.03 -2.52
N GLY A 181 -15.15 1.08 -2.04
CA GLY A 181 -14.30 1.15 -0.87
C GLY A 181 -14.92 0.55 0.38
N THR A 182 -16.20 0.77 0.59
CA THR A 182 -16.95 0.23 1.75
C THR A 182 -17.51 -1.15 1.45
N MET A 183 -18.18 -1.31 0.29
CA MET A 183 -18.82 -2.56 -0.08
C MET A 183 -17.82 -3.69 -0.29
N GLY A 184 -16.67 -3.38 -0.89
CA GLY A 184 -15.60 -4.34 -1.17
C GLY A 184 -14.56 -4.44 -0.03
N SER A 185 -14.84 -3.96 1.18
CA SER A 185 -13.95 -4.09 2.33
C SER A 185 -13.83 -5.53 2.81
N ALA A 186 -12.65 -6.15 2.64
CA ALA A 186 -12.37 -7.49 3.15
C ALA A 186 -12.43 -7.55 4.68
N VAL A 187 -12.02 -6.49 5.36
CA VAL A 187 -12.14 -6.38 6.83
C VAL A 187 -13.59 -6.42 7.27
N ARG A 188 -14.49 -5.72 6.56
CA ARG A 188 -15.93 -5.73 6.84
C ARG A 188 -16.53 -7.13 6.61
N MET A 189 -16.13 -7.78 5.53
CA MET A 189 -16.54 -9.16 5.22
C MET A 189 -16.09 -10.12 6.33
N VAL A 190 -14.84 -10.06 6.75
CA VAL A 190 -14.29 -10.87 7.85
C VAL A 190 -15.09 -10.65 9.13
N SER A 191 -15.32 -9.41 9.55
CA SER A 191 -16.12 -9.10 10.75
C SER A 191 -17.54 -9.69 10.67
N GLN A 192 -18.19 -9.61 9.50
CA GLN A 192 -19.52 -10.22 9.31
C GLN A 192 -19.49 -11.75 9.43
N VAL A 193 -18.49 -12.41 8.86
CA VAL A 193 -18.33 -13.87 8.95
C VAL A 193 -18.08 -14.27 10.40
N ILE A 194 -17.16 -13.60 11.09
CA ILE A 194 -16.81 -13.88 12.48
C ILE A 194 -18.03 -13.74 13.41
N LYS A 195 -18.82 -12.69 13.24
CA LYS A 195 -20.10 -12.54 13.97
C LYS A 195 -21.08 -13.68 13.68
N ALA A 196 -21.18 -14.09 12.42
CA ALA A 196 -22.11 -15.15 12.01
C ALA A 196 -21.73 -16.53 12.57
N ILE A 197 -20.43 -16.80 12.78
CA ILE A 197 -19.94 -18.05 13.38
C ILE A 197 -19.80 -17.98 14.91
N GLY A 198 -20.11 -16.84 15.54
CA GLY A 198 -20.11 -16.68 17.00
C GLY A 198 -18.71 -16.56 17.63
N ASN A 199 -17.69 -16.11 16.88
CA ASN A 199 -16.38 -15.81 17.42
C ASN A 199 -16.34 -14.36 17.97
N GLU A 200 -15.60 -14.15 19.05
CA GLU A 200 -15.51 -12.83 19.74
C GLU A 200 -14.52 -11.86 19.06
N ASP A 201 -13.48 -12.36 18.41
CA ASP A 201 -12.48 -11.53 17.73
C ASP A 201 -12.91 -11.21 16.29
N GLU A 202 -13.63 -10.12 16.12
CA GLU A 202 -14.11 -9.65 14.81
C GLU A 202 -13.01 -9.41 13.77
N THR A 203 -11.75 -9.43 14.18
CA THR A 203 -10.59 -9.20 13.29
C THR A 203 -9.88 -10.49 12.88
N ASP A 204 -10.34 -11.65 13.37
CA ASP A 204 -9.74 -12.95 13.07
C ASP A 204 -10.05 -13.42 11.64
N GLY A 205 -9.22 -12.93 10.70
CA GLY A 205 -9.32 -13.31 9.30
C GLY A 205 -9.05 -14.80 9.05
N LEU A 206 -8.20 -15.44 9.86
CA LEU A 206 -7.91 -16.86 9.70
C LEU A 206 -9.14 -17.71 10.01
N ALA A 207 -9.77 -17.48 11.16
CA ALA A 207 -11.01 -18.18 11.53
C ALA A 207 -12.15 -17.95 10.50
N ALA A 208 -12.25 -16.70 9.96
CA ALA A 208 -13.24 -16.41 8.94
C ALA A 208 -13.01 -17.24 7.66
N PHE A 209 -11.78 -17.31 7.16
CA PHE A 209 -11.46 -18.10 5.97
C PHE A 209 -11.48 -19.61 6.23
N GLU A 210 -11.17 -20.08 7.42
CA GLU A 210 -11.37 -21.49 7.82
C GLU A 210 -12.84 -21.88 7.77
N ALA A 211 -13.74 -21.04 8.30
CA ALA A 211 -15.18 -21.25 8.23
C ALA A 211 -15.68 -21.30 6.77
N ILE A 212 -15.21 -20.40 5.92
CA ILE A 212 -15.54 -20.38 4.49
C ILE A 212 -15.05 -21.68 3.82
N ASN A 213 -13.80 -22.06 4.03
CA ASN A 213 -13.18 -23.22 3.40
C ASN A 213 -13.78 -24.56 3.89
N SER A 214 -14.25 -24.60 5.12
CA SER A 214 -14.96 -25.78 5.67
C SER A 214 -16.41 -25.92 5.20
N GLY A 215 -16.91 -24.93 4.43
CA GLY A 215 -18.25 -24.99 3.87
C GLY A 215 -19.36 -24.50 4.82
N ASN A 216 -19.04 -23.70 5.84
CA ASN A 216 -20.05 -23.11 6.71
C ASN A 216 -21.03 -22.26 5.87
N GLU A 217 -22.32 -22.60 5.92
CA GLU A 217 -23.35 -22.02 5.05
C GLU A 217 -23.50 -20.50 5.25
N GLN A 218 -23.43 -20.02 6.50
CA GLN A 218 -23.55 -18.58 6.81
C GLN A 218 -22.32 -17.81 6.31
N ALA A 219 -21.12 -18.35 6.52
CA ALA A 219 -19.88 -17.76 6.01
C ALA A 219 -19.86 -17.69 4.48
N LEU A 220 -20.29 -18.76 3.81
CA LEU A 220 -20.40 -18.80 2.35
C LEU A 220 -21.46 -17.83 1.82
N LYS A 221 -22.58 -17.66 2.51
CA LYS A 221 -23.59 -16.67 2.12
C LYS A 221 -23.06 -15.25 2.18
N ILE A 222 -22.29 -14.92 3.23
CA ILE A 222 -21.65 -13.61 3.38
C ILE A 222 -20.60 -13.39 2.27
N LEU A 223 -19.73 -14.38 2.05
CA LEU A 223 -18.74 -14.30 0.97
C LEU A 223 -19.38 -14.07 -0.40
N ARG A 224 -20.45 -14.80 -0.74
CA ARG A 224 -21.18 -14.65 -2.00
C ARG A 224 -21.83 -13.27 -2.16
N SER A 225 -22.26 -12.66 -1.04
CA SER A 225 -22.81 -11.28 -1.09
C SER A 225 -21.74 -10.21 -1.20
N TYR A 226 -20.50 -10.56 -0.84
CA TYR A 226 -19.34 -9.69 -0.97
C TYR A 226 -18.75 -9.72 -2.39
N CYS A 227 -18.75 -10.87 -3.06
CA CYS A 227 -18.29 -11.04 -4.43
C CYS A 227 -19.37 -10.66 -5.45
#